data_3857a09dcd04bb2b8f8fb55ccecfb509
#
_entry.id   3857a09dcd04bb2b8f8fb55ccecfb509
#
_cell.length_a   1.000
_cell.length_b   1.000
_cell.length_c   1.000
_cell.angle_alpha   90.00
_cell.angle_beta   90.00
_cell.angle_gamma   90.00
#
_symmetry.space_group_name_H-M   'P 1'
#
loop_
_entity.id
_entity.type
_entity.pdbx_description
1 polymer ?
#
loop_
_entity_poly.entity_id
_entity_poly.type
_entity_poly.pdbx_seq_one_letter_code
_entity_poly.pdbx_strand_id
1 'polypeptide(L)'
;MNRTDVKIVQISLDLQSQREIESYNSLSQLGYKYIRIVNPIQKDYPPTHNVIDGNTHWIVGITKPDPNEWGLTAGHYGAWHGHVNAIYSSLVDTDYTLICECDCLLNVDVQSFKDYVDEAINLFETSDYKIIRFEVPNFQTTYDKQLTENIYSGDLMIMTHCYMINPKYRDFYINRVDNVGWHTPDWWLNFSFERAGEKMGVFKELKLTKQAAGVSSVDNTHRPERFTGIEGIEN
;
A
#
# COMPACT_ATOMS: atom_id res chain seq x y z
N MET A 1 -3.41 19.29 -14.72
CA MET A 1 -4.89 19.20 -14.81
C MET A 1 -5.38 18.48 -13.56
N ASN A 2 -6.49 18.89 -12.92
CA ASN A 2 -7.03 18.10 -11.81
C ASN A 2 -7.73 16.87 -12.41
N ARG A 3 -7.19 15.69 -12.19
CA ARG A 3 -7.81 14.42 -12.59
C ARG A 3 -9.01 14.12 -11.68
N THR A 4 -10.12 13.74 -12.27
CA THR A 4 -11.34 13.32 -11.55
C THR A 4 -11.46 11.80 -11.44
N ASP A 5 -10.59 11.07 -12.14
CA ASP A 5 -10.49 9.62 -12.22
C ASP A 5 -9.44 9.02 -11.27
N VAL A 6 -9.00 9.80 -10.28
CA VAL A 6 -8.06 9.37 -9.23
C VAL A 6 -8.71 9.55 -7.87
N LYS A 7 -8.56 8.56 -7.02
CA LYS A 7 -8.94 8.62 -5.62
C LYS A 7 -7.80 8.17 -4.69
N ILE A 8 -7.84 8.66 -3.46
CA ILE A 8 -6.98 8.21 -2.37
C ILE A 8 -7.81 7.36 -1.42
N VAL A 9 -7.30 6.19 -1.08
CA VAL A 9 -7.83 5.35 -0.01
C VAL A 9 -6.78 5.29 1.09
N GLN A 10 -7.05 5.96 2.21
CA GLN A 10 -6.17 5.94 3.38
C GLN A 10 -6.60 4.85 4.36
N ILE A 11 -5.68 3.98 4.72
CA ILE A 11 -5.87 2.99 5.77
C ILE A 11 -5.63 3.68 7.10
N SER A 12 -6.68 3.77 7.93
CA SER A 12 -6.69 4.48 9.19
C SER A 12 -6.90 3.53 10.35
N LEU A 13 -6.19 3.74 11.45
CA LEU A 13 -6.37 3.01 12.70
C LEU A 13 -7.12 3.83 13.74
N ASP A 14 -6.79 5.12 13.82
CA ASP A 14 -7.38 6.08 14.73
C ASP A 14 -7.38 7.47 14.09
N LEU A 15 -8.56 7.93 13.65
CA LEU A 15 -8.74 9.22 12.99
C LEU A 15 -8.33 10.45 13.83
N GLN A 16 -8.01 10.27 15.10
CA GLN A 16 -7.64 11.34 16.03
C GLN A 16 -6.14 11.36 16.35
N SER A 17 -5.38 10.36 15.91
CA SER A 17 -3.95 10.36 16.14
C SER A 17 -3.27 11.51 15.37
N GLN A 18 -2.27 12.15 15.99
CA GLN A 18 -1.53 13.25 15.39
C GLN A 18 -0.92 12.85 14.05
N ARG A 19 -0.35 11.66 13.99
CA ARG A 19 0.26 11.06 12.81
C ARG A 19 -0.71 10.95 11.63
N GLU A 20 -1.92 10.53 11.93
CA GLU A 20 -2.97 10.37 10.92
C GLU A 20 -3.54 11.71 10.45
N ILE A 21 -3.65 12.66 11.36
CA ILE A 21 -4.05 14.04 11.03
C ILE A 21 -3.00 14.67 10.08
N GLU A 22 -1.72 14.50 10.37
CA GLU A 22 -0.63 15.00 9.51
C GLU A 22 -0.66 14.35 8.13
N SER A 23 -0.84 13.03 8.07
CA SER A 23 -0.97 12.30 6.82
C SER A 23 -2.17 12.79 6.00
N TYR A 24 -3.33 12.91 6.63
CA TYR A 24 -4.52 13.47 5.97
C TYR A 24 -4.29 14.88 5.43
N ASN A 25 -3.71 15.76 6.23
CA ASN A 25 -3.43 17.14 5.81
C ASN A 25 -2.44 17.19 4.65
N SER A 26 -1.47 16.29 4.61
CA SER A 26 -0.51 16.18 3.54
C SER A 26 -1.15 15.70 2.23
N LEU A 27 -1.84 14.57 2.29
CA LEU A 27 -2.42 13.91 1.10
C LEU A 27 -3.64 14.66 0.54
N SER A 28 -4.45 15.29 1.38
CA SER A 28 -5.65 16.05 0.94
C SER A 28 -5.32 17.25 0.05
N GLN A 29 -4.11 17.77 0.12
CA GLN A 29 -3.63 18.85 -0.75
C GLN A 29 -3.61 18.44 -2.24
N LEU A 30 -3.60 17.15 -2.53
CA LEU A 30 -3.68 16.64 -3.91
C LEU A 30 -5.04 16.94 -4.56
N GLY A 31 -6.09 17.16 -3.75
CA GLY A 31 -7.43 17.49 -4.26
C GLY A 31 -8.12 16.35 -4.99
N TYR A 32 -7.66 15.11 -4.81
CA TYR A 32 -8.34 13.92 -5.30
C TYR A 32 -9.51 13.54 -4.39
N LYS A 33 -10.43 12.72 -4.89
CA LYS A 33 -11.44 12.08 -4.05
C LYS A 33 -10.76 11.31 -2.91
N TYR A 34 -11.25 11.44 -1.69
CA TYR A 34 -10.58 10.91 -0.51
C TYR A 34 -11.51 10.02 0.30
N ILE A 35 -11.06 8.80 0.58
CA ILE A 35 -11.78 7.80 1.37
C ILE A 35 -10.85 7.37 2.52
N ARG A 36 -11.38 7.38 3.73
CA ARG A 36 -10.71 6.80 4.91
C ARG A 36 -11.36 5.48 5.28
N ILE A 37 -10.56 4.45 5.39
CA ILE A 37 -10.99 3.15 5.87
C ILE A 37 -10.46 2.98 7.28
N VAL A 38 -11.35 3.03 8.27
CA VAL A 38 -10.96 2.75 9.65
C VAL A 38 -10.88 1.24 9.82
N ASN A 39 -9.70 0.76 10.12
CA ASN A 39 -9.44 -0.64 10.33
C ASN A 39 -8.82 -0.85 11.72
N PRO A 40 -9.63 -1.09 12.75
CA PRO A 40 -9.14 -1.26 14.11
C PRO A 40 -8.19 -2.46 14.21
N ILE A 41 -7.24 -2.37 15.14
CA ILE A 41 -6.32 -3.49 15.42
C ILE A 41 -7.15 -4.73 15.78
N GLN A 42 -6.92 -5.80 15.05
CA GLN A 42 -7.59 -7.07 15.34
C GLN A 42 -6.97 -7.74 16.56
N LYS A 43 -7.78 -8.00 17.57
CA LYS A 43 -7.34 -8.68 18.80
C LYS A 43 -7.38 -10.19 18.65
N ASP A 44 -8.35 -10.69 17.91
CA ASP A 44 -8.58 -12.11 17.69
C ASP A 44 -8.16 -12.48 16.27
N TYR A 45 -7.36 -13.45 16.21
CA TYR A 45 -6.67 -13.82 15.00
C TYR A 45 -6.98 -15.20 14.50
N PRO A 46 -6.75 -15.33 13.17
CA PRO A 46 -7.29 -14.46 12.12
C PRO A 46 -8.78 -14.73 11.94
N PRO A 47 -9.60 -13.79 11.51
CA PRO A 47 -10.95 -14.14 11.12
C PRO A 47 -10.89 -15.11 9.92
N THR A 48 -11.86 -16.00 9.86
CA THR A 48 -11.97 -16.96 8.76
C THR A 48 -12.59 -16.36 7.50
N HIS A 49 -13.05 -15.11 7.59
CA HIS A 49 -13.68 -14.39 6.49
C HIS A 49 -13.61 -12.87 6.69
N ASN A 50 -13.67 -12.12 5.60
CA ASN A 50 -13.84 -10.66 5.59
C ASN A 50 -15.26 -10.31 5.17
N VAL A 51 -15.82 -9.27 5.77
CA VAL A 51 -17.03 -8.62 5.28
C VAL A 51 -16.62 -7.25 4.73
N ILE A 52 -16.75 -7.06 3.45
CA ILE A 52 -16.36 -5.86 2.72
C ILE A 52 -17.54 -5.44 1.87
N ASP A 53 -17.94 -4.17 1.97
CA ASP A 53 -19.11 -3.62 1.24
C ASP A 53 -20.38 -4.47 1.38
N GLY A 54 -20.60 -5.06 2.56
CA GLY A 54 -21.75 -5.94 2.82
C GLY A 54 -21.62 -7.36 2.24
N ASN A 55 -20.55 -7.68 1.55
CA ASN A 55 -20.26 -9.01 1.03
C ASN A 55 -19.26 -9.73 1.93
N THR A 56 -19.46 -11.05 2.07
CA THR A 56 -18.53 -11.91 2.80
C THR A 56 -17.55 -12.53 1.82
N HIS A 57 -16.26 -12.26 2.04
CA HIS A 57 -15.16 -12.85 1.28
C HIS A 57 -14.41 -13.83 2.18
N TRP A 58 -14.33 -15.09 1.74
CA TRP A 58 -13.57 -16.11 2.45
C TRP A 58 -12.08 -15.94 2.18
N ILE A 59 -11.31 -15.93 3.24
CA ILE A 59 -9.86 -15.88 3.15
C ILE A 59 -9.36 -17.33 3.07
N VAL A 60 -9.01 -17.75 1.87
CA VAL A 60 -8.56 -19.12 1.61
C VAL A 60 -7.10 -19.27 2.02
N GLY A 61 -6.79 -20.36 2.73
CA GLY A 61 -5.40 -20.73 3.05
C GLY A 61 -4.81 -20.00 4.25
N ILE A 62 -5.63 -19.34 5.06
CA ILE A 62 -5.17 -18.84 6.36
C ILE A 62 -5.03 -20.02 7.31
N THR A 63 -3.84 -20.57 7.38
CA THR A 63 -3.37 -21.19 8.60
C THR A 63 -2.96 -20.08 9.54
N LYS A 64 -3.45 -20.09 10.77
CA LYS A 64 -2.96 -19.21 11.83
C LYS A 64 -1.43 -19.37 11.85
N PRO A 65 -0.62 -18.36 11.47
CA PRO A 65 0.81 -18.53 11.59
C PRO A 65 1.13 -18.72 13.05
N ASP A 66 2.10 -19.53 13.35
CA ASP A 66 2.69 -19.52 14.67
C ASP A 66 3.31 -18.11 14.85
N PRO A 67 2.79 -17.27 15.74
CA PRO A 67 3.33 -15.94 15.96
C PRO A 67 4.79 -15.98 16.41
N ASN A 68 5.28 -17.15 16.86
CA ASN A 68 6.67 -17.33 17.25
C ASN A 68 7.57 -17.70 16.06
N GLU A 69 7.00 -18.18 14.95
CA GLU A 69 7.79 -18.61 13.80
C GLU A 69 8.32 -17.41 12.98
N TRP A 70 7.55 -16.31 12.91
CA TRP A 70 7.90 -15.14 12.11
C TRP A 70 7.82 -13.83 12.91
N GLY A 71 7.55 -13.89 14.22
CA GLY A 71 7.32 -12.70 15.03
C GLY A 71 6.07 -11.90 14.63
N LEU A 72 5.13 -12.52 13.93
CA LEU A 72 3.90 -11.86 13.46
C LEU A 72 2.96 -11.60 14.63
N THR A 73 2.38 -10.41 14.68
CA THR A 73 1.49 -9.93 15.74
C THR A 73 0.08 -9.65 15.20
N ALA A 74 -0.87 -9.43 16.13
CA ALA A 74 -2.21 -8.94 15.77
C ALA A 74 -2.15 -7.61 15.00
N GLY A 75 -1.13 -6.77 15.25
CA GLY A 75 -0.88 -5.55 14.49
C GLY A 75 -0.52 -5.81 13.04
N HIS A 76 0.31 -6.80 12.77
CA HIS A 76 0.63 -7.19 11.39
C HIS A 76 -0.61 -7.70 10.65
N TYR A 77 -1.44 -8.51 11.32
CA TYR A 77 -2.68 -8.97 10.75
C TYR A 77 -3.65 -7.80 10.48
N GLY A 78 -3.79 -6.89 11.42
CA GLY A 78 -4.61 -5.69 11.25
C GLY A 78 -4.13 -4.82 10.07
N ALA A 79 -2.81 -4.64 9.92
CA ALA A 79 -2.24 -3.93 8.79
C ALA A 79 -2.57 -4.62 7.45
N TRP A 80 -2.35 -5.94 7.35
CA TRP A 80 -2.72 -6.71 6.16
C TRP A 80 -4.22 -6.58 5.83
N HIS A 81 -5.09 -6.74 6.83
CA HIS A 81 -6.54 -6.61 6.67
C HIS A 81 -6.95 -5.21 6.20
N GLY A 82 -6.26 -4.16 6.68
CA GLY A 82 -6.42 -2.79 6.20
C GLY A 82 -6.13 -2.66 4.71
N HIS A 83 -5.03 -3.25 4.23
CA HIS A 83 -4.69 -3.25 2.80
C HIS A 83 -5.70 -4.04 1.96
N VAL A 84 -6.17 -5.18 2.44
CA VAL A 84 -7.22 -5.95 1.79
C VAL A 84 -8.50 -5.12 1.66
N ASN A 85 -8.96 -4.49 2.73
CA ASN A 85 -10.12 -3.62 2.71
C ASN A 85 -9.93 -2.42 1.75
N ALA A 86 -8.74 -1.82 1.73
CA ALA A 86 -8.42 -0.74 0.81
C ALA A 86 -8.49 -1.18 -0.65
N ILE A 87 -7.95 -2.36 -0.97
CA ILE A 87 -8.03 -2.94 -2.31
C ILE A 87 -9.49 -3.16 -2.70
N TYR A 88 -10.29 -3.82 -1.88
CA TYR A 88 -11.71 -4.04 -2.21
C TYR A 88 -12.48 -2.74 -2.38
N SER A 89 -12.30 -1.76 -1.51
CA SER A 89 -12.93 -0.43 -1.65
C SER A 89 -12.47 0.30 -2.91
N SER A 90 -11.29 0.00 -3.40
CA SER A 90 -10.77 0.56 -4.64
C SER A 90 -11.46 0.00 -5.88
N LEU A 91 -11.96 -1.22 -5.80
CA LEU A 91 -12.51 -1.95 -6.94
C LEU A 91 -14.02 -1.73 -7.16
N VAL A 92 -14.67 -0.85 -6.37
CA VAL A 92 -16.10 -0.55 -6.51
C VAL A 92 -16.42 0.33 -7.73
N ASP A 93 -15.43 1.06 -8.22
CA ASP A 93 -15.52 1.91 -9.40
C ASP A 93 -14.29 1.73 -10.32
N THR A 94 -14.15 2.57 -11.32
CA THR A 94 -13.07 2.53 -12.31
C THR A 94 -11.96 3.55 -12.05
N ASP A 95 -11.99 4.24 -10.90
CA ASP A 95 -10.98 5.23 -10.56
C ASP A 95 -9.64 4.54 -10.26
N TYR A 96 -8.54 5.12 -10.75
CA TYR A 96 -7.19 4.77 -10.29
C TYR A 96 -7.08 5.09 -8.81
N THR A 97 -6.56 4.16 -8.03
CA THR A 97 -6.55 4.30 -6.58
C THR A 97 -5.14 4.34 -6.02
N LEU A 98 -4.84 5.44 -5.35
CA LEU A 98 -3.64 5.56 -4.51
C LEU A 98 -3.99 5.08 -3.10
N ILE A 99 -3.42 3.95 -2.69
CA ILE A 99 -3.59 3.38 -1.35
C ILE A 99 -2.45 3.86 -0.48
N CYS A 100 -2.77 4.46 0.66
CA CYS A 100 -1.82 5.04 1.59
C CYS A 100 -2.06 4.54 3.02
N GLU A 101 -1.00 4.25 3.75
CA GLU A 101 -1.07 4.01 5.20
C GLU A 101 -1.31 5.33 5.96
N CYS A 102 -1.70 5.22 7.23
CA CYS A 102 -2.07 6.35 8.08
C CYS A 102 -0.91 7.31 8.42
N ASP A 103 0.29 6.99 8.03
CA ASP A 103 1.49 7.79 8.27
C ASP A 103 2.19 8.27 6.99
N CYS A 104 1.55 8.10 5.86
CA CYS A 104 2.10 8.54 4.58
C CYS A 104 2.06 10.08 4.45
N LEU A 105 3.21 10.68 4.24
CA LEU A 105 3.35 12.11 3.94
C LEU A 105 3.94 12.30 2.55
N LEU A 106 3.52 13.36 1.86
CA LEU A 106 4.22 13.80 0.65
C LEU A 106 5.61 14.31 1.01
N ASN A 107 6.62 13.96 0.23
CA ASN A 107 7.98 14.45 0.38
C ASN A 107 8.45 15.32 -0.79
N VAL A 108 7.59 15.51 -1.76
CA VAL A 108 7.75 16.43 -2.88
C VAL A 108 6.58 17.42 -2.89
N ASP A 109 6.68 18.48 -3.64
CA ASP A 109 5.56 19.41 -3.78
C ASP A 109 4.36 18.75 -4.48
N VAL A 110 3.18 19.32 -4.25
CA VAL A 110 1.90 18.78 -4.73
C VAL A 110 1.88 18.62 -6.26
N GLN A 111 2.46 19.58 -7.00
CA GLN A 111 2.42 19.49 -8.46
C GLN A 111 3.34 18.39 -8.97
N SER A 112 4.55 18.30 -8.44
CA SER A 112 5.48 17.22 -8.79
C SER A 112 4.88 15.85 -8.48
N PHE A 113 4.20 15.68 -7.33
CA PHE A 113 3.54 14.41 -7.01
C PHE A 113 2.43 14.07 -8.01
N LYS A 114 1.63 15.06 -8.43
CA LYS A 114 0.61 14.86 -9.47
C LYS A 114 1.20 14.45 -10.82
N ASP A 115 2.35 15.03 -11.18
CA ASP A 115 3.03 14.65 -12.42
C ASP A 115 3.51 13.19 -12.39
N TYR A 116 3.97 12.69 -11.25
CA TYR A 116 4.29 11.27 -11.06
C TYR A 116 3.05 10.37 -11.06
N VAL A 117 1.93 10.83 -10.52
CA VAL A 117 0.65 10.13 -10.63
C VAL A 117 0.22 10.02 -12.10
N ASP A 118 0.35 11.09 -12.87
CA ASP A 118 0.06 11.09 -14.30
C ASP A 118 0.99 10.15 -15.09
N GLU A 119 2.28 10.10 -14.75
CA GLU A 119 3.24 9.13 -15.32
C GLU A 119 2.84 7.68 -15.04
N ALA A 120 2.43 7.38 -13.80
CA ALA A 120 1.96 6.06 -13.41
C ALA A 120 0.70 5.63 -14.18
N ILE A 121 -0.25 6.54 -14.33
CA ILE A 121 -1.49 6.27 -15.08
C ILE A 121 -1.19 6.05 -16.56
N ASN A 122 -0.35 6.86 -17.18
CA ASN A 122 0.07 6.66 -18.57
C ASN A 122 0.72 5.28 -18.77
N LEU A 123 1.50 4.81 -17.80
CA LEU A 123 2.03 3.44 -17.85
C LEU A 123 0.92 2.39 -17.73
N PHE A 124 -0.06 2.57 -16.86
CA PHE A 124 -1.21 1.66 -16.76
C PHE A 124 -2.04 1.61 -18.03
N GLU A 125 -2.20 2.73 -18.74
CA GLU A 125 -2.97 2.79 -19.99
C GLU A 125 -2.23 2.13 -21.17
N THR A 126 -0.91 2.08 -21.13
CA THR A 126 -0.06 1.60 -22.23
C THR A 126 0.58 0.23 -21.98
N SER A 127 0.32 -0.38 -20.82
CA SER A 127 0.94 -1.63 -20.40
C SER A 127 0.00 -2.50 -19.56
N ASP A 128 0.48 -3.68 -19.18
CA ASP A 128 -0.24 -4.63 -18.33
C ASP A 128 0.16 -4.55 -16.85
N TYR A 129 0.86 -3.50 -16.44
CA TYR A 129 1.19 -3.31 -15.04
C TYR A 129 -0.07 -3.09 -14.20
N LYS A 130 -0.11 -3.75 -13.05
CA LYS A 130 -1.26 -3.77 -12.16
C LYS A 130 -1.08 -2.83 -10.97
N ILE A 131 0.16 -2.66 -10.51
CA ILE A 131 0.52 -1.86 -9.34
C ILE A 131 1.78 -1.04 -9.63
N ILE A 132 1.81 0.17 -9.11
CA ILE A 132 3.01 1.04 -9.10
C ILE A 132 3.23 1.54 -7.68
N ARG A 133 4.47 1.39 -7.19
CA ARG A 133 4.88 1.74 -5.83
C ARG A 133 5.44 3.16 -5.83
N PHE A 134 4.98 3.97 -4.86
CA PHE A 134 5.37 5.38 -4.68
C PHE A 134 6.31 5.60 -3.49
N GLU A 135 6.48 4.59 -2.66
CA GLU A 135 7.47 4.60 -1.58
C GLU A 135 8.88 4.44 -2.10
N VAL A 136 9.86 4.85 -1.29
CA VAL A 136 11.28 4.64 -1.61
C VAL A 136 11.58 3.15 -1.61
N PRO A 137 12.14 2.61 -2.69
CA PRO A 137 12.58 1.23 -2.73
C PRO A 137 13.66 0.99 -1.68
N ASN A 138 13.59 -0.17 -1.03
CA ASN A 138 14.64 -0.57 -0.09
C ASN A 138 15.84 -1.19 -0.80
N PHE A 139 16.90 -1.50 -0.03
CA PHE A 139 18.13 -2.09 -0.55
C PHE A 139 17.95 -3.49 -1.17
N GLN A 140 16.83 -4.17 -0.94
CA GLN A 140 16.51 -5.48 -1.50
C GLN A 140 15.74 -5.39 -2.82
N THR A 141 15.27 -4.19 -3.19
CA THR A 141 14.54 -4.01 -4.44
C THR A 141 15.46 -4.27 -5.62
N THR A 142 15.05 -5.18 -6.48
CA THR A 142 15.74 -5.44 -7.75
C THR A 142 15.04 -4.68 -8.87
N TYR A 143 15.82 -4.14 -9.79
CA TYR A 143 15.30 -3.43 -10.96
C TYR A 143 15.67 -4.19 -12.22
N ASP A 144 14.66 -4.55 -13.02
CA ASP A 144 14.88 -5.31 -14.25
C ASP A 144 14.96 -4.41 -15.48
N LYS A 145 13.93 -3.58 -15.67
CA LYS A 145 13.76 -2.82 -16.91
C LYS A 145 13.19 -1.44 -16.61
N GLN A 146 13.71 -0.43 -17.27
CA GLN A 146 13.11 0.90 -17.31
C GLN A 146 11.84 0.87 -18.17
N LEU A 147 10.75 1.41 -17.64
CA LEU A 147 9.43 1.42 -18.25
C LEU A 147 9.05 2.81 -18.76
N THR A 148 9.37 3.84 -17.96
CA THR A 148 9.19 5.25 -18.28
C THR A 148 10.46 6.01 -17.86
N GLU A 149 10.42 7.33 -17.82
CA GLU A 149 11.54 8.15 -17.35
C GLU A 149 11.94 7.78 -15.91
N ASN A 150 10.96 7.60 -15.02
CA ASN A 150 11.19 7.41 -13.59
C ASN A 150 10.74 6.04 -13.05
N ILE A 151 9.92 5.29 -13.80
CA ILE A 151 9.38 4.01 -13.36
C ILE A 151 10.17 2.84 -13.95
N TYR A 152 10.49 1.89 -13.10
CA TYR A 152 11.17 0.63 -13.44
C TYR A 152 10.30 -0.56 -13.06
N SER A 153 10.48 -1.68 -13.74
CA SER A 153 10.02 -2.98 -13.28
C SER A 153 10.87 -3.42 -12.09
N GLY A 154 10.25 -3.87 -11.02
CA GLY A 154 10.97 -4.27 -9.81
C GLY A 154 10.29 -5.40 -9.03
N ASP A 155 11.09 -6.07 -8.22
CA ASP A 155 10.69 -7.13 -7.29
C ASP A 155 11.19 -6.83 -5.87
N LEU A 156 10.69 -7.60 -4.89
CA LEU A 156 11.13 -7.60 -3.49
C LEU A 156 11.11 -6.21 -2.85
N MET A 157 9.94 -5.58 -2.87
CA MET A 157 9.75 -4.29 -2.21
C MET A 157 9.19 -4.50 -0.80
N ILE A 158 10.01 -4.22 0.20
CA ILE A 158 9.56 -4.13 1.60
C ILE A 158 9.00 -2.72 1.82
N MET A 159 7.89 -2.59 2.49
CA MET A 159 7.07 -1.42 2.75
C MET A 159 5.87 -1.34 1.80
N THR A 160 4.76 -0.80 2.31
CA THR A 160 3.48 -0.69 1.59
C THR A 160 2.77 0.62 1.84
N HIS A 161 3.47 1.64 2.33
CA HIS A 161 2.79 2.83 2.83
C HIS A 161 2.21 3.73 1.72
N CYS A 162 2.62 3.55 0.44
CA CYS A 162 2.02 4.27 -0.68
C CYS A 162 2.18 3.52 -2.01
N TYR A 163 1.08 3.11 -2.62
CA TYR A 163 1.08 2.48 -3.94
C TYR A 163 -0.22 2.76 -4.69
N MET A 164 -0.16 2.71 -6.02
CA MET A 164 -1.31 2.88 -6.89
C MET A 164 -1.68 1.56 -7.55
N ILE A 165 -2.99 1.28 -7.62
CA ILE A 165 -3.53 0.11 -8.31
C ILE A 165 -4.32 0.51 -9.56
N ASN A 166 -4.24 -0.36 -10.57
CA ASN A 166 -5.00 -0.24 -11.81
C ASN A 166 -6.33 -0.99 -11.70
N PRO A 167 -7.48 -0.30 -11.71
CA PRO A 167 -8.80 -0.92 -11.52
C PRO A 167 -9.18 -1.91 -12.64
N LYS A 168 -8.54 -1.81 -13.81
CA LYS A 168 -8.73 -2.74 -14.95
C LYS A 168 -8.49 -4.21 -14.55
N TYR A 169 -7.65 -4.45 -13.54
CA TYR A 169 -7.26 -5.79 -13.10
C TYR A 169 -7.99 -6.26 -11.83
N ARG A 170 -9.26 -5.88 -11.68
CA ARG A 170 -10.11 -6.24 -10.54
C ARG A 170 -10.02 -7.72 -10.16
N ASP A 171 -10.21 -8.62 -11.13
CA ASP A 171 -10.23 -10.06 -10.88
C ASP A 171 -8.86 -10.59 -10.41
N PHE A 172 -7.78 -9.99 -10.86
CA PHE A 172 -6.46 -10.31 -10.38
C PHE A 172 -6.35 -10.06 -8.87
N TYR A 173 -6.73 -8.87 -8.40
CA TYR A 173 -6.61 -8.51 -6.97
C TYR A 173 -7.51 -9.39 -6.10
N ILE A 174 -8.76 -9.62 -6.51
CA ILE A 174 -9.69 -10.51 -5.80
C ILE A 174 -9.09 -11.92 -5.69
N ASN A 175 -8.59 -12.44 -6.80
CA ASN A 175 -7.96 -13.76 -6.80
C ASN A 175 -6.73 -13.83 -5.86
N ARG A 176 -5.94 -12.75 -5.75
CA ARG A 176 -4.80 -12.72 -4.82
C ARG A 176 -5.25 -12.71 -3.36
N VAL A 177 -6.28 -11.93 -3.03
CA VAL A 177 -6.84 -11.92 -1.67
C VAL A 177 -7.36 -13.32 -1.30
N ASP A 178 -8.08 -13.96 -2.22
CA ASP A 178 -8.71 -15.24 -1.95
C ASP A 178 -7.74 -16.43 -1.89
N ASN A 179 -6.61 -16.35 -2.62
CA ASN A 179 -5.72 -17.51 -2.83
C ASN A 179 -4.30 -17.34 -2.24
N VAL A 180 -3.94 -16.18 -1.75
CA VAL A 180 -2.68 -15.95 -1.05
C VAL A 180 -2.97 -15.72 0.43
N GLY A 181 -2.54 -16.63 1.29
CA GLY A 181 -2.72 -16.50 2.74
C GLY A 181 -2.15 -15.18 3.27
N TRP A 182 -2.58 -14.77 4.45
CA TRP A 182 -2.14 -13.50 5.01
C TRP A 182 -0.66 -13.49 5.45
N HIS A 183 -0.05 -12.31 5.40
CA HIS A 183 1.29 -12.02 5.87
C HIS A 183 1.37 -10.53 6.26
N THR A 184 2.56 -10.00 6.55
CA THR A 184 2.74 -8.54 6.54
C THR A 184 2.37 -8.00 5.16
N PRO A 185 1.82 -6.78 5.05
CA PRO A 185 1.29 -6.27 3.77
C PRO A 185 2.30 -6.30 2.64
N ASP A 186 3.55 -5.92 2.92
CA ASP A 186 4.66 -5.92 1.96
C ASP A 186 5.00 -7.32 1.44
N TRP A 187 5.17 -8.30 2.33
CA TRP A 187 5.42 -9.67 1.93
C TRP A 187 4.21 -10.29 1.22
N TRP A 188 3.00 -9.97 1.67
CA TRP A 188 1.79 -10.44 1.00
C TRP A 188 1.69 -9.93 -0.44
N LEU A 189 1.99 -8.64 -0.69
CA LEU A 189 2.04 -8.09 -2.04
C LEU A 189 3.13 -8.77 -2.88
N ASN A 190 4.35 -8.90 -2.36
CA ASN A 190 5.45 -9.55 -3.06
C ASN A 190 5.08 -10.99 -3.46
N PHE A 191 4.61 -11.81 -2.52
CA PHE A 191 4.20 -13.19 -2.83
C PHE A 191 3.03 -13.25 -3.80
N SER A 192 2.10 -12.29 -3.74
CA SER A 192 0.95 -12.23 -4.64
C SER A 192 1.39 -12.03 -6.08
N PHE A 193 2.34 -11.14 -6.32
CA PHE A 193 2.86 -10.85 -7.65
C PHE A 193 3.83 -11.93 -8.13
N GLU A 194 4.78 -12.37 -7.31
CA GLU A 194 5.71 -13.45 -7.63
C GLU A 194 5.00 -14.74 -8.04
N ARG A 195 4.02 -15.20 -7.23
CA ARG A 195 3.24 -16.41 -7.53
C ARG A 195 2.38 -16.30 -8.78
N ALA A 196 2.07 -15.09 -9.22
CA ALA A 196 1.37 -14.84 -10.45
C ALA A 196 2.31 -14.70 -11.66
N GLY A 197 3.62 -14.67 -11.44
CA GLY A 197 4.61 -14.37 -12.49
C GLY A 197 4.56 -12.91 -12.97
N GLU A 198 4.05 -12.02 -12.12
CA GLU A 198 3.85 -10.60 -12.42
C GLU A 198 4.92 -9.74 -11.76
N LYS A 199 5.18 -8.59 -12.36
CA LYS A 199 6.09 -7.57 -11.83
C LYS A 199 5.34 -6.33 -11.35
N MET A 200 5.95 -5.60 -10.42
CA MET A 200 5.45 -4.32 -9.96
C MET A 200 6.21 -3.18 -10.63
N GLY A 201 5.56 -2.06 -10.88
CA GLY A 201 6.23 -0.82 -11.20
C GLY A 201 6.72 -0.13 -9.94
N VAL A 202 7.85 0.56 -10.00
CA VAL A 202 8.43 1.28 -8.88
C VAL A 202 9.15 2.54 -9.35
N PHE A 203 8.97 3.64 -8.67
CA PHE A 203 9.76 4.86 -8.88
C PHE A 203 11.16 4.66 -8.33
N LYS A 204 12.16 4.63 -9.23
CA LYS A 204 13.54 4.41 -8.85
C LYS A 204 14.18 5.69 -8.32
N GLU A 205 14.82 5.58 -7.16
CA GLU A 205 15.62 6.65 -6.55
C GLU A 205 14.85 7.92 -6.16
N LEU A 206 13.53 7.97 -6.37
CA LEU A 206 12.70 9.10 -6.01
C LEU A 206 12.11 8.91 -4.60
N LYS A 207 12.33 9.89 -3.75
CA LYS A 207 11.75 9.95 -2.40
C LYS A 207 10.42 10.71 -2.45
N LEU A 208 9.39 10.10 -3.06
CA LEU A 208 8.09 10.75 -3.29
C LEU A 208 7.27 10.89 -2.01
N THR A 209 7.40 9.92 -1.12
CA THR A 209 6.70 9.88 0.17
C THR A 209 7.66 9.57 1.31
N LYS A 210 7.23 9.89 2.54
CA LYS A 210 7.91 9.58 3.78
C LYS A 210 6.90 9.17 4.86
N GLN A 211 7.36 8.53 5.92
CA GLN A 211 6.52 8.20 7.08
C GLN A 211 6.53 9.33 8.09
N ALA A 212 5.35 9.69 8.64
CA ALA A 212 5.25 10.57 9.80
C ALA A 212 5.90 9.95 11.05
N ALA A 213 6.46 10.78 11.91
CA ALA A 213 6.93 10.34 13.21
C ALA A 213 5.76 9.84 14.08
N GLY A 214 6.03 8.90 14.97
CA GLY A 214 5.04 8.43 15.93
C GLY A 214 5.25 7.00 16.40
N VAL A 215 4.29 6.49 17.16
CA VAL A 215 4.31 5.12 17.64
C VAL A 215 3.76 4.19 16.55
N SER A 216 4.50 3.16 16.23
CA SER A 216 4.05 2.13 15.31
C SER A 216 2.88 1.35 15.92
N SER A 217 1.79 1.23 15.18
CA SER A 217 0.62 0.44 15.58
C SER A 217 0.85 -1.07 15.49
N VAL A 218 1.92 -1.48 14.81
CA VAL A 218 2.26 -2.89 14.63
C VAL A 218 3.01 -3.47 15.83
N ASP A 219 3.97 -2.72 16.37
CA ASP A 219 4.89 -3.19 17.40
C ASP A 219 5.02 -2.24 18.60
N ASN A 220 4.22 -1.16 18.65
CA ASN A 220 4.24 -0.12 19.68
C ASN A 220 5.60 0.58 19.86
N THR A 221 6.48 0.52 18.87
CA THR A 221 7.76 1.24 18.93
C THR A 221 7.59 2.68 18.47
N HIS A 222 8.27 3.62 19.15
CA HIS A 222 8.33 5.01 18.69
C HIS A 222 9.28 5.10 17.48
N ARG A 223 8.78 5.63 16.37
CA ARG A 223 9.56 5.81 15.14
C ARG A 223 9.70 7.30 14.85
N PRO A 224 10.91 7.81 14.57
CA PRO A 224 11.09 9.15 14.06
C PRO A 224 10.50 9.27 12.65
N GLU A 225 10.29 10.51 12.22
CA GLU A 225 10.01 10.76 10.79
C GLU A 225 11.14 10.19 9.94
N ARG A 226 10.80 9.40 8.94
CA ARG A 226 11.81 8.74 8.11
C ARG A 226 11.36 8.59 6.67
N PHE A 227 12.34 8.52 5.79
CA PHE A 227 12.16 8.00 4.46
C PHE A 227 12.10 6.48 4.54
N THR A 228 11.11 5.91 3.90
CA THR A 228 10.98 4.47 3.85
C THR A 228 12.08 3.90 2.96
N GLY A 229 12.78 2.92 3.47
CA GLY A 229 13.62 2.03 2.69
C GLY A 229 15.13 2.13 2.86
N ILE A 230 15.73 3.23 3.31
CA ILE A 230 17.21 3.32 3.30
C ILE A 230 17.83 3.91 4.57
N GLU A 231 17.15 4.81 5.27
CA GLU A 231 17.75 5.47 6.44
C GLU A 231 17.40 4.72 7.73
N GLY A 232 18.24 3.82 8.16
CA GLY A 232 18.07 3.11 9.43
C GLY A 232 18.99 1.91 9.61
N ILE A 233 19.94 1.74 8.70
CA ILE A 233 21.07 0.85 8.89
C ILE A 233 22.33 1.73 8.92
N GLU A 234 22.41 2.61 9.89
CA GLU A 234 23.66 3.03 10.46
C GLU A 234 23.84 2.28 11.76
N ASN A 235 24.86 1.46 11.82
CA ASN A 235 25.35 0.56 12.86
C ASN A 235 25.26 1.05 14.30
#